data_2c38aa4edcc9687fdf8bc538b93fa6b5
#
_entry.id   2c38aa4edcc9687fdf8bc538b93fa6b5
#
_cell.length_a   1.000
_cell.length_b   1.000
_cell.length_c   1.000
_cell.angle_alpha   90.00
_cell.angle_beta   90.00
_cell.angle_gamma   90.00
#
_symmetry.space_group_name_H-M   'P 1'
#
loop_
_entity.id
_entity.type
_entity.pdbx_description
1 polymer ?
#
loop_
_entity_poly.entity_id
_entity_poly.type
_entity_poly.pdbx_seq_one_letter_code
_entity_poly.pdbx_strand_id
1 'polypeptide(L)'
;MYGTITKTVSTPKKTTVAGMKSQIEKSKEFLDSLKKAKGEIECKVTPSVTAKKKGIASPYKGVCASIEEAAACGKIISFIPSDDGKVYEVRMNRIGTFVAEAGNVSALKKVRAGFIPALPKIPYEILSEIIAFFKANITETSELEAMAIIYWSVPESKYHIYIPKQAVSKTSVDSSLPDMNEEEFVLVMEVHSHNTMPAVFSPTDDEDEKVTRLYTVIGRMNKVFPDITTRISVGGKYVAIDPAQVFEGINGSYPEKWNLAVEAKQYPAKEGLA
;
A
#
# COMPACT_ATOMS: atom_id res chain seq x y z
N MET A 1 -41.19 -28.25 -10.51
CA MET A 1 -42.07 -27.09 -10.81
C MET A 1 -41.67 -25.97 -9.88
N TYR A 2 -40.94 -24.98 -10.38
CA TYR A 2 -40.60 -23.77 -9.61
C TYR A 2 -41.57 -22.69 -10.04
N GLY A 3 -42.46 -22.29 -9.14
CA GLY A 3 -43.42 -21.24 -9.37
C GLY A 3 -42.74 -19.86 -9.31
N THR A 4 -42.73 -19.14 -10.41
CA THR A 4 -42.28 -17.74 -10.51
C THR A 4 -43.41 -16.84 -10.01
N ILE A 5 -43.24 -16.24 -8.84
CA ILE A 5 -44.17 -15.20 -8.35
C ILE A 5 -43.77 -13.88 -9.02
N THR A 6 -44.46 -13.51 -10.09
CA THR A 6 -44.41 -12.17 -10.68
C THR A 6 -45.33 -11.23 -9.93
N LYS A 7 -44.81 -10.44 -9.01
CA LYS A 7 -45.49 -9.27 -8.48
C LYS A 7 -45.37 -8.12 -9.48
N THR A 8 -46.48 -7.76 -10.12
CA THR A 8 -46.60 -6.53 -10.90
C THR A 8 -46.43 -5.33 -9.97
N VAL A 9 -45.33 -4.60 -10.11
CA VAL A 9 -45.09 -3.39 -9.37
C VAL A 9 -45.72 -2.22 -10.12
N SER A 10 -46.74 -1.60 -9.52
CA SER A 10 -47.28 -0.30 -9.93
C SER A 10 -46.20 0.77 -9.96
N THR A 11 -46.33 1.75 -10.85
CA THR A 11 -45.48 2.91 -11.11
C THR A 11 -44.67 3.38 -9.87
N PRO A 12 -43.33 3.49 -9.96
CA PRO A 12 -42.53 3.82 -8.78
C PRO A 12 -42.82 5.24 -8.32
N LYS A 13 -43.36 5.39 -7.11
CA LYS A 13 -43.34 6.67 -6.41
C LYS A 13 -41.86 7.05 -6.21
N LYS A 14 -41.50 8.29 -6.54
CA LYS A 14 -40.15 8.82 -6.26
C LYS A 14 -39.84 8.67 -4.78
N THR A 15 -39.03 7.70 -4.43
CA THR A 15 -38.60 7.44 -3.05
C THR A 15 -37.22 8.07 -2.86
N THR A 16 -37.05 8.89 -1.83
CA THR A 16 -35.73 9.43 -1.45
C THR A 16 -34.87 8.34 -0.85
N VAL A 17 -33.54 8.49 -0.90
CA VAL A 17 -32.60 7.56 -0.26
C VAL A 17 -32.90 7.38 1.23
N ALA A 18 -33.30 8.44 1.93
CA ALA A 18 -33.75 8.40 3.32
C ALA A 18 -35.05 7.57 3.50
N GLY A 19 -35.99 7.67 2.56
CA GLY A 19 -37.19 6.85 2.54
C GLY A 19 -36.91 5.36 2.32
N MET A 20 -35.99 5.02 1.44
CA MET A 20 -35.53 3.64 1.23
C MET A 20 -34.83 3.08 2.47
N LYS A 21 -33.94 3.85 3.10
CA LYS A 21 -33.28 3.47 4.34
C LYS A 21 -34.29 3.15 5.43
N SER A 22 -35.28 4.02 5.65
CA SER A 22 -36.34 3.81 6.66
C SER A 22 -37.21 2.57 6.38
N GLN A 23 -37.43 2.22 5.10
CA GLN A 23 -38.18 1.00 4.75
C GLN A 23 -37.37 -0.27 5.03
N ILE A 24 -36.06 -0.26 4.76
CA ILE A 24 -35.17 -1.39 5.05
C ILE A 24 -35.05 -1.58 6.57
N GLU A 25 -34.82 -0.51 7.31
CA GLU A 25 -34.70 -0.55 8.78
C GLU A 25 -35.97 -1.07 9.50
N LYS A 26 -37.11 -0.95 8.85
CA LYS A 26 -38.39 -1.48 9.36
C LYS A 26 -38.72 -2.88 8.81
N SER A 27 -37.93 -3.43 7.93
CA SER A 27 -38.22 -4.76 7.37
C SER A 27 -37.98 -5.84 8.40
N LYS A 28 -38.90 -6.85 8.43
CA LYS A 28 -38.77 -7.98 9.35
C LYS A 28 -37.48 -8.75 9.18
N GLU A 29 -37.03 -8.93 7.94
CA GLU A 29 -35.78 -9.64 7.59
C GLU A 29 -34.55 -8.91 8.16
N PHE A 30 -34.53 -7.57 8.08
CA PHE A 30 -33.46 -6.77 8.67
C PHE A 30 -33.46 -6.85 10.20
N LEU A 31 -34.63 -6.71 10.83
CA LEU A 31 -34.75 -6.80 12.29
C LEU A 31 -34.40 -8.20 12.82
N ASP A 32 -34.76 -9.26 12.10
CA ASP A 32 -34.43 -10.63 12.49
C ASP A 32 -32.92 -10.93 12.29
N SER A 33 -32.26 -10.31 11.30
CA SER A 33 -30.80 -10.41 11.14
C SER A 33 -30.05 -9.70 12.27
N LEU A 34 -30.53 -8.54 12.73
CA LEU A 34 -29.96 -7.82 13.87
C LEU A 34 -30.05 -8.61 15.18
N LYS A 35 -31.17 -9.33 15.41
CA LYS A 35 -31.34 -10.18 16.62
C LYS A 35 -30.38 -11.37 16.67
N LYS A 36 -29.89 -11.87 15.51
CA LYS A 36 -28.96 -12.99 15.42
C LYS A 36 -27.50 -12.59 15.62
N ALA A 37 -27.19 -11.33 15.51
CA ALA A 37 -25.83 -10.83 15.63
C ALA A 37 -25.48 -10.58 17.11
N LYS A 38 -24.32 -11.06 17.53
CA LYS A 38 -23.78 -10.82 18.87
C LYS A 38 -22.74 -9.70 18.79
N GLY A 39 -22.98 -8.57 19.45
CA GLY A 39 -22.06 -7.44 19.55
C GLY A 39 -22.61 -6.14 18.95
N GLU A 40 -21.89 -5.04 19.06
CA GLU A 40 -22.20 -3.78 18.38
C GLU A 40 -22.07 -3.94 16.87
N ILE A 41 -23.15 -3.60 16.15
CA ILE A 41 -23.20 -3.73 14.69
C ILE A 41 -23.37 -2.35 14.08
N GLU A 42 -22.38 -1.92 13.34
CA GLU A 42 -22.50 -0.78 12.45
C GLU A 42 -23.11 -1.24 11.12
N CYS A 43 -24.39 -0.90 10.90
CA CYS A 43 -25.09 -1.24 9.66
C CYS A 43 -24.84 -0.19 8.59
N LYS A 44 -24.04 -0.51 7.55
CA LYS A 44 -23.87 0.32 6.37
C LYS A 44 -24.82 -0.15 5.26
N VAL A 45 -25.85 0.63 4.97
CA VAL A 45 -26.74 0.38 3.81
C VAL A 45 -26.15 1.06 2.58
N THR A 46 -25.70 0.25 1.62
CA THR A 46 -25.25 0.75 0.33
C THR A 46 -26.34 0.51 -0.72
N PRO A 47 -27.02 1.56 -1.23
CA PRO A 47 -28.03 1.39 -2.27
C PRO A 47 -27.34 1.00 -3.59
N SER A 48 -27.80 -0.10 -4.21
CA SER A 48 -27.39 -0.47 -5.58
C SER A 48 -28.54 -0.19 -6.56
N VAL A 49 -28.23 0.50 -7.64
CA VAL A 49 -29.20 0.74 -8.73
C VAL A 49 -28.95 -0.27 -9.84
N THR A 50 -29.93 -1.13 -10.10
CA THR A 50 -29.91 -2.04 -11.24
C THR A 50 -30.78 -1.50 -12.36
N ALA A 51 -30.18 -1.10 -13.48
CA ALA A 51 -30.92 -0.67 -14.68
C ALA A 51 -31.24 -1.89 -15.54
N LYS A 52 -32.53 -2.14 -15.80
CA LYS A 52 -32.98 -3.13 -16.77
C LYS A 52 -33.06 -2.48 -18.16
N LYS A 53 -32.23 -2.89 -19.09
CA LYS A 53 -32.42 -2.62 -20.50
C LYS A 53 -32.84 -3.92 -21.18
N LYS A 54 -34.13 -4.01 -21.58
CA LYS A 54 -34.72 -5.15 -22.29
C LYS A 54 -34.32 -6.55 -21.74
N GLY A 55 -34.75 -6.84 -20.52
CA GLY A 55 -34.78 -8.25 -20.05
C GLY A 55 -33.52 -8.82 -19.43
N ILE A 56 -32.38 -8.16 -19.49
CA ILE A 56 -31.13 -8.64 -18.89
C ILE A 56 -30.76 -7.74 -17.69
N ALA A 57 -31.07 -8.25 -16.50
CA ALA A 57 -30.69 -7.60 -15.25
C ALA A 57 -29.60 -8.42 -14.57
N SER A 58 -28.36 -8.16 -14.90
CA SER A 58 -27.23 -8.66 -14.14
C SER A 58 -26.05 -7.72 -14.30
N PRO A 59 -25.24 -7.50 -13.26
CA PRO A 59 -23.92 -6.95 -13.49
C PRO A 59 -23.20 -7.88 -14.45
N TYR A 60 -22.88 -7.35 -15.62
CA TYR A 60 -22.35 -8.10 -16.75
C TYR A 60 -21.02 -8.80 -16.44
N LYS A 61 -20.25 -8.22 -15.52
CA LYS A 61 -18.91 -8.70 -15.14
C LYS A 61 -18.76 -8.80 -13.62
N GLY A 62 -17.97 -9.75 -13.15
CA GLY A 62 -17.63 -9.94 -11.74
C GLY A 62 -16.22 -10.47 -11.55
N VAL A 63 -15.69 -10.33 -10.35
CA VAL A 63 -14.43 -10.96 -9.91
C VAL A 63 -14.81 -12.04 -8.92
N CYS A 64 -14.31 -13.24 -9.10
CA CYS A 64 -14.58 -14.42 -8.28
C CYS A 64 -13.25 -15.09 -7.89
N ALA A 65 -13.25 -15.80 -6.77
CA ALA A 65 -12.04 -16.51 -6.32
C ALA A 65 -11.85 -17.88 -6.97
N SER A 66 -12.92 -18.48 -7.52
CA SER A 66 -12.85 -19.80 -8.17
C SER A 66 -13.86 -19.94 -9.30
N ILE A 67 -13.75 -21.03 -10.06
CA ILE A 67 -14.69 -21.41 -11.13
C ILE A 67 -16.08 -21.72 -10.54
N GLU A 68 -16.12 -22.37 -9.38
CA GLU A 68 -17.36 -22.72 -8.68
C GLU A 68 -18.10 -21.46 -8.22
N GLU A 69 -17.37 -20.48 -7.69
CA GLU A 69 -17.92 -19.18 -7.33
C GLU A 69 -18.44 -18.45 -8.56
N ALA A 70 -17.69 -18.46 -9.66
CA ALA A 70 -18.11 -17.89 -10.94
C ALA A 70 -19.41 -18.51 -11.45
N ALA A 71 -19.57 -19.82 -11.30
CA ALA A 71 -20.81 -20.51 -11.65
C ALA A 71 -21.99 -20.09 -10.78
N ALA A 72 -21.75 -19.90 -9.48
CA ALA A 72 -22.79 -19.51 -8.53
C ALA A 72 -23.20 -18.03 -8.67
N CYS A 73 -22.28 -17.15 -9.06
CA CYS A 73 -22.54 -15.69 -9.09
C CYS A 73 -23.43 -15.23 -10.24
N GLY A 74 -23.71 -16.06 -11.23
CA GLY A 74 -24.61 -15.79 -12.35
C GLY A 74 -24.18 -14.64 -13.27
N LYS A 75 -22.90 -14.31 -13.32
CA LYS A 75 -22.34 -13.30 -14.23
C LYS A 75 -22.12 -13.90 -15.61
N ILE A 76 -22.22 -13.07 -16.65
CA ILE A 76 -21.94 -13.51 -18.03
C ILE A 76 -20.43 -13.68 -18.22
N ILE A 77 -19.65 -12.79 -17.61
CA ILE A 77 -18.19 -12.83 -17.63
C ILE A 77 -17.70 -12.72 -16.18
N SER A 78 -16.88 -13.67 -15.78
CA SER A 78 -16.18 -13.64 -14.49
C SER A 78 -14.68 -13.56 -14.72
N PHE A 79 -13.97 -12.85 -13.82
CA PHE A 79 -12.51 -12.78 -13.80
C PHE A 79 -12.02 -13.48 -12.54
N ILE A 80 -11.06 -14.38 -12.68
CA ILE A 80 -10.50 -15.16 -11.58
C ILE A 80 -9.00 -14.90 -11.52
N PRO A 81 -8.49 -14.23 -10.44
CA PRO A 81 -7.06 -14.23 -10.15
C PRO A 81 -6.60 -15.64 -9.81
N SER A 82 -5.47 -16.07 -10.37
CA SER A 82 -4.92 -17.40 -10.21
C SER A 82 -3.60 -17.37 -9.44
N ASP A 83 -3.20 -18.53 -8.91
CA ASP A 83 -1.93 -18.74 -8.18
C ASP A 83 -0.69 -18.53 -9.05
N ASP A 84 -0.82 -18.65 -10.38
CA ASP A 84 0.23 -18.33 -11.34
C ASP A 84 0.45 -16.81 -11.53
N GLY A 85 -0.30 -15.98 -10.78
CA GLY A 85 -0.24 -14.52 -10.83
C GLY A 85 -0.97 -13.89 -12.01
N LYS A 86 -1.68 -14.69 -12.81
CA LYS A 86 -2.47 -14.21 -13.93
C LYS A 86 -3.94 -14.03 -13.56
N VAL A 87 -4.69 -13.39 -14.44
CA VAL A 87 -6.14 -13.26 -14.34
C VAL A 87 -6.77 -14.00 -15.51
N TYR A 88 -7.75 -14.85 -15.22
CA TYR A 88 -8.48 -15.60 -16.23
C TYR A 88 -9.89 -15.04 -16.41
N GLU A 89 -10.33 -14.95 -17.67
CA GLU A 89 -11.71 -14.66 -18.03
C GLU A 89 -12.47 -15.99 -18.17
N VAL A 90 -13.57 -16.10 -17.45
CA VAL A 90 -14.44 -17.26 -17.45
C VAL A 90 -15.81 -16.89 -17.99
N ARG A 91 -16.29 -17.67 -18.95
CA ARG A 91 -17.64 -17.58 -19.50
C ARG A 91 -18.31 -18.93 -19.46
N MET A 92 -19.56 -18.96 -19.05
CA MET A 92 -20.34 -20.20 -18.95
C MET A 92 -21.57 -20.13 -19.83
N ASN A 93 -21.85 -21.21 -20.53
CA ASN A 93 -23.07 -21.40 -21.30
C ASN A 93 -23.50 -22.88 -21.30
N ARG A 94 -24.51 -23.24 -22.11
CA ARG A 94 -25.04 -24.59 -22.15
C ARG A 94 -24.09 -25.65 -22.74
N ILE A 95 -23.02 -25.20 -23.42
CA ILE A 95 -22.00 -26.09 -24.01
C ILE A 95 -20.95 -26.46 -22.95
N GLY A 96 -20.63 -25.48 -22.03
CA GLY A 96 -19.63 -25.71 -20.99
C GLY A 96 -19.06 -24.40 -20.42
N THR A 97 -17.96 -24.55 -19.66
CA THR A 97 -17.18 -23.48 -19.09
C THR A 97 -15.97 -23.19 -19.97
N PHE A 98 -15.83 -21.95 -20.39
CA PHE A 98 -14.72 -21.46 -21.20
C PHE A 98 -13.82 -20.61 -20.32
N VAL A 99 -12.52 -20.91 -20.33
CA VAL A 99 -11.50 -20.23 -19.52
C VAL A 99 -10.38 -19.80 -20.45
N ALA A 100 -10.02 -18.53 -20.39
CA ALA A 100 -8.90 -17.98 -21.16
C ALA A 100 -8.16 -16.94 -20.33
N GLU A 101 -6.87 -16.78 -20.57
CA GLU A 101 -6.09 -15.72 -19.94
C GLU A 101 -6.67 -14.35 -20.35
N ALA A 102 -6.95 -13.51 -19.35
CA ALA A 102 -7.47 -12.17 -19.56
C ALA A 102 -6.32 -11.19 -19.84
N GLY A 103 -6.17 -10.73 -21.06
CA GLY A 103 -5.12 -9.77 -21.41
C GLY A 103 -5.34 -8.40 -20.76
N ASN A 104 -6.45 -7.75 -21.03
CA ASN A 104 -6.79 -6.45 -20.48
C ASN A 104 -8.22 -6.45 -19.92
N VAL A 105 -8.33 -6.32 -18.59
CA VAL A 105 -9.62 -6.29 -17.91
C VAL A 105 -10.11 -4.85 -17.78
N SER A 106 -10.83 -4.37 -18.77
CA SER A 106 -11.31 -2.97 -18.85
C SER A 106 -12.17 -2.52 -17.65
N ALA A 107 -12.72 -3.48 -16.88
CA ALA A 107 -13.51 -3.19 -15.69
C ALA A 107 -12.65 -2.95 -14.44
N LEU A 108 -11.37 -3.29 -14.47
CA LEU A 108 -10.45 -3.09 -13.36
C LEU A 108 -9.62 -1.82 -13.57
N LYS A 109 -9.36 -1.12 -12.46
CA LYS A 109 -8.45 0.03 -12.49
C LYS A 109 -7.01 -0.46 -12.55
N LYS A 110 -6.16 0.28 -13.26
CA LYS A 110 -4.73 0.03 -13.27
C LYS A 110 -4.15 0.31 -11.88
N VAL A 111 -3.54 -0.71 -11.29
CA VAL A 111 -2.78 -0.59 -10.04
C VAL A 111 -1.30 -0.56 -10.37
N ARG A 112 -0.53 0.22 -9.64
CA ARG A 112 0.94 0.26 -9.75
C ARG A 112 1.52 -0.16 -8.42
N ALA A 113 2.60 -0.95 -8.46
CA ALA A 113 3.38 -1.24 -7.28
C ALA A 113 4.00 0.06 -6.74
N GLY A 114 4.05 0.20 -5.42
CA GLY A 114 4.57 1.38 -4.76
C GLY A 114 3.97 1.57 -3.37
N PHE A 115 4.25 2.72 -2.78
CA PHE A 115 3.79 3.11 -1.45
C PHE A 115 2.89 4.34 -1.54
N ILE A 116 1.79 4.32 -0.82
CA ILE A 116 0.90 5.47 -0.64
C ILE A 116 0.91 5.78 0.85
N PRO A 117 1.62 6.86 1.29
CA PRO A 117 1.75 7.18 2.70
C PRO A 117 0.40 7.60 3.30
N ALA A 118 0.12 7.10 4.51
CA ALA A 118 -0.99 7.54 5.37
C ALA A 118 -0.55 8.49 6.47
N LEU A 119 0.75 8.48 6.81
CA LEU A 119 1.37 9.37 7.78
C LEU A 119 2.07 10.54 7.07
N PRO A 120 2.32 11.67 7.75
CA PRO A 120 3.13 12.74 7.21
C PRO A 120 4.56 12.24 6.91
N LYS A 121 5.30 13.00 6.11
CA LYS A 121 6.71 12.67 5.88
C LYS A 121 7.50 12.74 7.18
N ILE A 122 8.52 11.89 7.27
CA ILE A 122 9.47 11.88 8.38
C ILE A 122 10.32 13.15 8.30
N PRO A 123 10.39 13.96 9.38
CA PRO A 123 11.16 15.19 9.41
C PRO A 123 12.65 14.95 9.09
N TYR A 124 13.27 15.93 8.45
CA TYR A 124 14.69 15.87 8.12
C TYR A 124 15.58 15.72 9.36
N GLU A 125 15.17 16.31 10.47
CA GLU A 125 15.87 16.24 11.77
C GLU A 125 16.04 14.79 12.21
N ILE A 126 15.00 13.97 12.10
CA ILE A 126 15.03 12.53 12.41
C ILE A 126 16.08 11.81 11.55
N LEU A 127 16.07 12.06 10.24
CA LEU A 127 17.02 11.45 9.32
C LEU A 127 18.46 11.91 9.63
N SER A 128 18.66 13.21 9.92
CA SER A 128 19.97 13.77 10.22
C SER A 128 20.56 13.25 11.54
N GLU A 129 19.71 13.04 12.55
CA GLU A 129 20.12 12.43 13.84
C GLU A 129 20.56 10.98 13.64
N ILE A 130 19.81 10.20 12.85
CA ILE A 130 20.18 8.81 12.50
C ILE A 130 21.50 8.77 11.75
N ILE A 131 21.70 9.64 10.75
CA ILE A 131 22.96 9.73 10.01
C ILE A 131 24.12 10.11 10.95
N ALA A 132 23.94 11.05 11.86
CA ALA A 132 24.95 11.43 12.83
C ALA A 132 25.31 10.27 13.77
N PHE A 133 24.29 9.54 14.25
CA PHE A 133 24.50 8.34 15.07
C PHE A 133 25.29 7.27 14.32
N PHE A 134 24.93 6.98 13.07
CA PHE A 134 25.66 5.99 12.27
C PHE A 134 27.11 6.41 11.97
N LYS A 135 27.34 7.68 11.67
CA LYS A 135 28.72 8.21 11.45
C LYS A 135 29.56 8.08 12.71
N ALA A 136 29.00 8.21 13.89
CA ALA A 136 29.74 8.05 15.14
C ALA A 136 30.24 6.61 15.40
N ASN A 137 29.67 5.61 14.73
CA ASN A 137 30.09 4.20 14.79
C ASN A 137 31.17 3.85 13.75
N ILE A 138 31.64 4.83 12.97
CA ILE A 138 32.72 4.68 12.01
C ILE A 138 33.93 5.44 12.54
N THR A 139 35.01 4.73 12.86
CA THR A 139 36.26 5.27 13.35
C THR A 139 37.40 4.95 12.37
N GLU A 140 38.57 5.48 12.59
CA GLU A 140 39.77 5.16 11.77
C GLU A 140 40.13 3.66 11.79
N THR A 141 39.78 2.97 12.87
CA THR A 141 40.16 1.56 13.11
C THR A 141 39.00 0.59 13.04
N SER A 142 37.75 1.06 13.02
CA SER A 142 36.56 0.21 13.06
C SER A 142 35.39 0.85 12.33
N GLU A 143 34.69 0.03 11.55
CA GLU A 143 33.43 0.37 10.94
C GLU A 143 32.38 -0.62 11.46
N LEU A 144 31.41 -0.14 12.21
CA LEU A 144 30.33 -0.96 12.76
C LEU A 144 28.99 -0.54 12.15
N GLU A 145 28.26 -1.49 11.62
CA GLU A 145 26.87 -1.27 11.23
C GLU A 145 26.03 -0.97 12.47
N ALA A 146 25.00 -0.19 12.28
CA ALA A 146 24.07 0.13 13.35
C ALA A 146 22.65 0.22 12.80
N MET A 147 21.67 -0.01 13.68
CA MET A 147 20.25 0.06 13.36
C MET A 147 19.57 1.14 14.21
N ALA A 148 18.63 1.82 13.60
CA ALA A 148 17.68 2.70 14.24
C ALA A 148 16.26 2.35 13.77
N ILE A 149 15.28 2.52 14.64
CA ILE A 149 13.88 2.24 14.37
C ILE A 149 13.11 3.56 14.49
N ILE A 150 12.25 3.81 13.53
CA ILE A 150 11.37 4.98 13.55
C ILE A 150 9.96 4.53 13.90
N TYR A 151 9.42 5.05 14.99
CA TYR A 151 8.06 4.87 15.45
C TYR A 151 7.23 6.12 15.23
N TRP A 152 5.95 5.93 14.98
CA TRP A 152 4.95 6.98 15.05
C TRP A 152 4.17 6.85 16.36
N SER A 153 4.21 7.88 17.20
CA SER A 153 3.36 7.98 18.39
C SER A 153 1.97 8.47 17.98
N VAL A 154 0.96 7.63 18.18
CA VAL A 154 -0.44 7.97 17.87
C VAL A 154 -0.94 9.10 18.77
N PRO A 155 -0.74 9.05 20.12
CA PRO A 155 -1.21 10.11 21.01
C PRO A 155 -0.50 11.43 20.78
N GLU A 156 0.80 11.44 20.45
CA GLU A 156 1.57 12.67 20.25
C GLU A 156 1.55 13.17 18.80
N SER A 157 1.08 12.33 17.86
CA SER A 157 1.09 12.60 16.42
C SER A 157 2.46 13.04 15.90
N LYS A 158 3.52 12.35 16.33
CA LYS A 158 4.90 12.63 15.92
C LYS A 158 5.77 11.39 15.83
N TYR A 159 6.90 11.53 15.15
CA TYR A 159 7.89 10.48 15.03
C TYR A 159 8.86 10.46 16.20
N HIS A 160 9.32 9.26 16.55
CA HIS A 160 10.34 9.00 17.53
C HIS A 160 11.39 8.04 16.98
N ILE A 161 12.65 8.28 17.35
CA ILE A 161 13.74 7.37 17.07
C ILE A 161 13.90 6.43 18.29
N TYR A 162 14.03 5.14 18.02
CA TYR A 162 14.41 4.16 19.02
C TYR A 162 15.67 3.43 18.54
N ILE A 163 16.68 3.37 19.43
CA ILE A 163 17.91 2.62 19.18
C ILE A 163 17.81 1.31 19.97
N PRO A 164 17.63 0.16 19.32
CA PRO A 164 17.55 -1.12 20.01
C PRO A 164 18.89 -1.50 20.63
N LYS A 165 18.85 -2.37 21.64
CA LYS A 165 20.06 -3.10 22.03
C LYS A 165 20.47 -3.97 20.87
N GLN A 166 21.71 -3.83 20.43
CA GLN A 166 22.20 -4.48 19.21
C GLN A 166 23.62 -4.99 19.38
N ALA A 167 23.88 -6.17 18.83
CA ALA A 167 25.21 -6.69 18.63
C ALA A 167 25.61 -6.45 17.17
N VAL A 168 26.71 -5.77 16.94
CA VAL A 168 27.04 -5.23 15.63
C VAL A 168 28.42 -5.69 15.16
N SER A 169 28.55 -5.84 13.85
CA SER A 169 29.83 -6.10 13.17
C SER A 169 29.98 -5.10 12.01
N LYS A 170 30.96 -5.34 11.13
CA LYS A 170 31.15 -4.53 9.93
C LYS A 170 30.02 -4.73 8.90
N THR A 171 29.34 -5.88 8.93
CA THR A 171 28.41 -6.32 7.89
C THR A 171 27.13 -6.96 8.46
N SER A 172 26.87 -6.79 9.76
CA SER A 172 25.65 -7.33 10.37
C SER A 172 25.24 -6.57 11.61
N VAL A 173 23.95 -6.52 11.86
CA VAL A 173 23.32 -5.97 13.06
C VAL A 173 22.32 -6.99 13.57
N ASP A 174 22.58 -7.56 14.74
CA ASP A 174 21.63 -8.40 15.47
C ASP A 174 20.94 -7.55 16.51
N SER A 175 19.64 -7.35 16.40
CA SER A 175 18.86 -6.55 17.33
C SER A 175 17.58 -7.24 17.75
N SER A 176 17.04 -6.84 18.89
CA SER A 176 15.70 -7.24 19.33
C SER A 176 14.76 -6.06 19.33
N LEU A 177 13.61 -6.21 18.70
CA LEU A 177 12.56 -5.21 18.76
C LEU A 177 12.01 -5.12 20.20
N PRO A 178 11.72 -3.92 20.70
CA PRO A 178 11.06 -3.77 21.99
C PRO A 178 9.61 -4.24 21.91
N ASP A 179 9.10 -4.77 23.00
CA ASP A 179 7.68 -4.99 23.19
C ASP A 179 7.03 -3.62 23.50
N MET A 180 6.47 -2.99 22.52
CA MET A 180 5.78 -1.69 22.63
C MET A 180 4.27 -1.89 22.45
N ASN A 181 3.50 -1.03 23.11
CA ASN A 181 2.05 -0.99 22.89
C ASN A 181 1.74 -0.55 21.45
N GLU A 182 1.31 -1.48 20.60
CA GLU A 182 1.01 -1.24 19.19
C GLU A 182 -0.15 -0.25 18.96
N GLU A 183 -1.04 -0.05 19.95
CA GLU A 183 -2.10 0.95 19.88
C GLU A 183 -1.56 2.38 20.01
N GLU A 184 -0.45 2.57 20.73
CA GLU A 184 0.18 3.86 20.95
C GLU A 184 1.35 4.14 20.01
N PHE A 185 2.10 3.09 19.62
CA PHE A 185 3.31 3.21 18.83
C PHE A 185 3.26 2.32 17.60
N VAL A 186 3.25 2.92 16.44
CA VAL A 186 3.32 2.20 15.16
C VAL A 186 4.77 2.15 14.68
N LEU A 187 5.34 0.97 14.49
CA LEU A 187 6.65 0.81 13.88
C LEU A 187 6.53 1.14 12.38
N VAL A 188 7.16 2.24 11.96
CA VAL A 188 7.07 2.77 10.60
C VAL A 188 8.20 2.28 9.74
N MET A 189 9.44 2.32 10.25
CA MET A 189 10.63 2.05 9.44
C MET A 189 11.76 1.48 10.30
N GLU A 190 12.47 0.52 9.74
CA GLU A 190 13.79 0.11 10.18
C GLU A 190 14.86 0.74 9.28
N VAL A 191 15.89 1.30 9.89
CA VAL A 191 17.00 1.97 9.19
C VAL A 191 18.30 1.35 9.68
N HIS A 192 19.13 0.84 8.76
CA HIS A 192 20.45 0.37 9.11
C HIS A 192 21.54 1.00 8.23
N SER A 193 22.76 0.98 8.74
CA SER A 193 23.92 1.55 8.06
C SER A 193 24.72 0.48 7.31
N HIS A 194 25.22 0.84 6.13
CA HIS A 194 26.24 0.10 5.39
C HIS A 194 27.60 0.81 5.41
N ASN A 195 27.88 1.56 6.48
CA ASN A 195 29.18 2.22 6.72
C ASN A 195 29.68 2.99 5.48
N THR A 196 30.87 2.66 5.01
CA THR A 196 31.46 3.23 3.77
C THR A 196 31.06 2.49 2.50
N MET A 197 30.32 1.37 2.62
CA MET A 197 29.78 0.62 1.49
C MET A 197 28.58 1.34 0.84
N PRO A 198 28.21 1.00 -0.40
CA PRO A 198 27.00 1.54 -1.02
C PRO A 198 25.73 1.18 -0.25
N ALA A 199 24.71 2.04 -0.31
CA ALA A 199 23.39 1.79 0.25
C ALA A 199 22.58 0.83 -0.65
N VAL A 200 22.88 -0.46 -0.58
CA VAL A 200 22.25 -1.51 -1.40
C VAL A 200 21.84 -2.64 -0.47
N PHE A 201 20.57 -3.01 -0.48
CA PHE A 201 20.08 -4.15 0.28
C PHE A 201 20.80 -5.44 -0.11
N SER A 202 21.24 -6.20 0.88
CA SER A 202 21.94 -7.48 0.72
C SER A 202 20.95 -8.66 0.69
N PRO A 203 21.37 -9.87 0.28
CA PRO A 203 20.55 -11.08 0.45
C PRO A 203 20.16 -11.38 1.91
N THR A 204 20.99 -11.02 2.88
CA THR A 204 20.66 -11.14 4.32
C THR A 204 19.49 -10.23 4.69
N ASP A 205 19.51 -8.98 4.22
CA ASP A 205 18.39 -8.06 4.42
C ASP A 205 17.09 -8.62 3.80
N ASP A 206 17.20 -9.33 2.67
CA ASP A 206 16.04 -9.97 2.02
C ASP A 206 15.50 -11.16 2.82
N GLU A 207 16.33 -11.84 3.61
CA GLU A 207 15.90 -12.92 4.49
C GLU A 207 15.22 -12.40 5.75
N ASP A 208 15.63 -11.26 6.28
CA ASP A 208 15.18 -10.72 7.56
C ASP A 208 14.01 -9.75 7.40
N GLU A 209 13.98 -8.93 6.36
CA GLU A 209 13.05 -7.83 6.18
C GLU A 209 11.71 -8.24 5.52
N LYS A 210 11.07 -9.31 5.96
CA LYS A 210 9.83 -9.84 5.36
C LYS A 210 8.54 -9.18 5.85
N VAL A 211 8.59 -8.51 6.99
CA VAL A 211 7.41 -7.86 7.56
C VAL A 211 6.97 -6.68 6.68
N THR A 212 5.66 -6.46 6.54
CA THR A 212 5.13 -5.36 5.75
C THR A 212 5.40 -4.03 6.46
N ARG A 213 6.44 -3.31 5.99
CA ARG A 213 6.87 -2.00 6.51
C ARG A 213 7.88 -1.34 5.58
N LEU A 214 8.38 -0.18 6.00
CA LEU A 214 9.45 0.54 5.32
C LEU A 214 10.82 0.08 5.85
N TYR A 215 11.79 -0.01 4.94
CA TYR A 215 13.18 -0.30 5.24
C TYR A 215 14.08 0.68 4.51
N THR A 216 15.11 1.16 5.19
CA THR A 216 16.08 2.11 4.61
C THR A 216 17.49 1.70 4.96
N VAL A 217 18.35 1.67 3.95
CA VAL A 217 19.78 1.50 4.10
C VAL A 217 20.47 2.84 3.84
N ILE A 218 21.40 3.20 4.70
CA ILE A 218 22.24 4.40 4.53
C ILE A 218 23.70 3.95 4.39
N GLY A 219 24.32 4.25 3.26
CA GLY A 219 25.70 3.87 2.97
C GLY A 219 26.56 5.04 2.55
N ARG A 220 27.84 4.75 2.25
CA ARG A 220 28.85 5.75 1.87
C ARG A 220 28.92 6.91 2.85
N MET A 221 28.94 6.60 4.14
CA MET A 221 28.94 7.57 5.24
C MET A 221 30.18 8.49 5.23
N ASN A 222 31.23 8.13 4.51
CA ASN A 222 32.43 8.97 4.26
C ASN A 222 32.15 10.15 3.32
N LYS A 223 31.00 10.18 2.64
CA LYS A 223 30.57 11.32 1.84
C LYS A 223 29.91 12.40 2.71
N VAL A 224 29.92 13.63 2.21
CA VAL A 224 29.16 14.75 2.80
C VAL A 224 27.68 14.39 2.80
N PHE A 225 27.18 13.90 1.67
CA PHE A 225 25.83 13.37 1.50
C PHE A 225 25.92 11.85 1.33
N PRO A 226 25.54 11.08 2.36
CA PRO A 226 25.47 9.62 2.25
C PRO A 226 24.47 9.17 1.19
N ASP A 227 24.67 7.99 0.67
CA ASP A 227 23.67 7.35 -0.20
C ASP A 227 22.53 6.82 0.67
N ILE A 228 21.27 6.99 0.22
CA ILE A 228 20.07 6.52 0.93
C ILE A 228 19.23 5.70 -0.06
N THR A 229 18.90 4.48 0.31
CA THR A 229 18.00 3.61 -0.46
C THR A 229 16.86 3.17 0.44
N THR A 230 15.64 3.36 -0.03
CA THR A 230 14.43 2.99 0.71
C THR A 230 13.60 1.99 -0.10
N ARG A 231 13.06 0.99 0.56
CA ARG A 231 12.11 0.03 0.01
C ARG A 231 10.91 -0.21 0.92
N ILE A 232 9.84 -0.69 0.36
CA ILE A 232 8.78 -1.35 1.11
C ILE A 232 8.95 -2.86 1.00
N SER A 233 8.63 -3.57 2.07
CA SER A 233 8.34 -5.01 2.02
C SER A 233 6.84 -5.21 2.09
N VAL A 234 6.33 -6.11 1.29
CA VAL A 234 4.93 -6.56 1.30
C VAL A 234 4.94 -8.08 1.43
N GLY A 235 5.08 -8.56 2.66
CA GLY A 235 5.21 -10.00 2.95
C GLY A 235 6.39 -10.65 2.21
N GLY A 236 7.57 -10.02 2.23
CA GLY A 236 8.78 -10.51 1.56
C GLY A 236 8.85 -10.22 0.06
N LYS A 237 7.97 -9.39 -0.48
CA LYS A 237 8.09 -8.82 -1.85
C LYS A 237 8.55 -7.38 -1.71
N TYR A 238 9.66 -7.04 -2.35
CA TYR A 238 10.31 -5.74 -2.19
C TYR A 238 10.01 -4.82 -3.37
N VAL A 239 9.70 -3.55 -3.06
CA VAL A 239 9.57 -2.49 -4.07
C VAL A 239 10.41 -1.31 -3.63
N ALA A 240 11.38 -0.95 -4.43
CA ALA A 240 12.16 0.27 -4.21
C ALA A 240 11.26 1.51 -4.39
N ILE A 241 11.40 2.47 -3.49
CA ILE A 241 10.70 3.75 -3.55
C ILE A 241 11.70 4.90 -3.44
N ASP A 242 11.34 6.05 -3.97
CA ASP A 242 12.14 7.26 -3.77
C ASP A 242 12.12 7.67 -2.28
N PRO A 243 13.27 7.79 -1.61
CA PRO A 243 13.33 8.24 -0.22
C PRO A 243 12.60 9.57 0.02
N ALA A 244 12.52 10.44 -0.98
CA ALA A 244 11.78 11.70 -0.91
C ALA A 244 10.25 11.52 -0.80
N GLN A 245 9.72 10.32 -1.02
CA GLN A 245 8.32 10.02 -0.73
C GLN A 245 8.05 9.89 0.76
N VAL A 246 9.07 9.54 1.53
CA VAL A 246 8.98 9.21 2.97
C VAL A 246 9.58 10.29 3.85
N PHE A 247 10.73 10.86 3.47
CA PHE A 247 11.42 11.91 4.19
C PHE A 247 11.06 13.29 3.65
N GLU A 248 11.00 14.31 4.51
CA GLU A 248 10.77 15.71 4.11
C GLU A 248 11.90 16.27 3.26
N GLY A 249 13.13 15.84 3.52
CA GLY A 249 14.31 16.17 2.74
C GLY A 249 15.41 15.13 2.99
N ILE A 250 16.29 14.98 2.00
CA ILE A 250 17.42 14.06 2.08
C ILE A 250 18.72 14.82 2.28
N ASN A 251 18.79 16.04 1.76
CA ASN A 251 19.99 16.89 1.76
C ASN A 251 19.79 18.24 2.49
N GLY A 252 18.77 18.34 3.32
CA GLY A 252 18.36 19.58 3.95
C GLY A 252 17.43 20.42 3.08
N SER A 253 16.68 21.30 3.70
CA SER A 253 15.82 22.27 3.02
C SER A 253 16.55 23.60 2.84
N TYR A 254 16.20 24.32 1.79
CA TYR A 254 16.64 25.69 1.56
C TYR A 254 15.43 26.56 1.18
N PRO A 255 15.48 27.88 1.38
CA PRO A 255 14.39 28.77 1.01
C PRO A 255 14.12 28.73 -0.50
N GLU A 256 12.94 28.29 -0.91
CA GLU A 256 12.57 28.13 -2.34
C GLU A 256 12.76 29.41 -3.16
N LYS A 257 12.65 30.59 -2.52
CA LYS A 257 12.89 31.89 -3.16
C LYS A 257 14.29 32.01 -3.78
N TRP A 258 15.28 31.21 -3.37
CA TRP A 258 16.60 31.23 -3.96
C TRP A 258 16.58 30.75 -5.42
N ASN A 259 15.65 29.89 -5.80
CA ASN A 259 15.47 29.44 -7.18
C ASN A 259 15.13 30.60 -8.13
N LEU A 260 14.51 31.67 -7.62
CA LEU A 260 14.17 32.86 -8.41
C LEU A 260 15.42 33.65 -8.86
N ALA A 261 16.55 33.43 -8.20
CA ALA A 261 17.83 34.08 -8.55
C ALA A 261 18.67 33.25 -9.54
N VAL A 262 18.17 32.06 -9.98
CA VAL A 262 18.88 31.15 -10.87
C VAL A 262 18.26 31.19 -12.26
N GLU A 263 19.00 31.66 -13.25
CA GLU A 263 18.58 31.66 -14.63
C GLU A 263 19.48 30.70 -15.45
N ALA A 264 18.85 29.81 -16.25
CA ALA A 264 19.58 28.94 -17.14
C ALA A 264 20.15 29.73 -18.33
N LYS A 265 21.45 29.69 -18.55
CA LYS A 265 22.07 30.25 -19.75
C LYS A 265 21.63 29.45 -20.97
N GLN A 266 21.01 30.12 -21.94
CA GLN A 266 20.76 29.54 -23.25
C GLN A 266 22.05 29.59 -24.06
N TYR A 267 22.61 28.42 -24.36
CA TYR A 267 23.71 28.33 -25.34
C TYR A 267 23.11 28.16 -26.74
N PRO A 268 23.55 28.96 -27.75
CA PRO A 268 23.10 28.72 -29.10
C PRO A 268 23.49 27.28 -29.51
N ALA A 269 22.58 26.60 -30.19
CA ALA A 269 22.85 25.29 -30.75
C ALA A 269 24.13 25.40 -31.60
N LYS A 270 25.12 24.53 -31.35
CA LYS A 270 26.25 24.43 -32.24
C LYS A 270 25.71 24.04 -33.61
N GLU A 271 25.75 24.98 -34.58
CA GLU A 271 25.50 24.65 -35.96
C GLU A 271 26.50 23.54 -36.34
N GLY A 272 25.97 22.39 -36.73
CA GLY A 272 26.74 21.25 -37.11
C GLY A 272 27.69 21.59 -38.28
N LEU A 273 28.98 21.35 -38.07
CA LEU A 273 29.89 21.19 -39.16
C LEU A 273 29.45 19.96 -39.94
N ALA A 274 28.93 20.22 -41.16
CA ALA A 274 28.64 19.22 -42.18
C ALA A 274 29.91 18.55 -42.68
#